data_a556ed056a74b476207d22800fd141a7
#
_entry.id   a556ed056a74b476207d22800fd141a7
#
_cell.length_a   1.000
_cell.length_b   1.000
_cell.length_c   1.000
_cell.angle_alpha   90.00
_cell.angle_beta   90.00
_cell.angle_gamma   90.00
#
_symmetry.space_group_name_H-M   'P 1'
#
loop_
_entity.id
_entity.type
_entity.pdbx_description
1 polymer ?
#
loop_
_entity_poly.entity_id
_entity_poly.type
_entity_poly.pdbx_seq_one_letter_code
_entity_poly.pdbx_strand_id
1 'polypeptide(L)'
;MPSFIPFFDKAGHQVEKLRAACPARPRMAAFRLAAWALGKAVSGHILGEVTVLSASSAGHSLHLAFLLRGGIGDIVINLSWLDALVALSGSIVTVDVYGGAPRSVMEPLCRGMTYVAEIRSLKERIPLERYDAVFDVMQNPQLRAVCWESLKAKSPALCSYARRLLRFQSAHATFYADENQAMGIHYADVMGGGRRRQPDFDGSLHLADSGFTLPCPDASTVRKTFGLSRPYVTLHREAGACADSLKLWSADKYRAFLHAAERSFPSYDFVIIGTDGRVDFASGTGARDLRGKTSFQELMGIVRGADLHIGCEGLIPHLRHYLRGGPSLVLFGPSCARMLGYPENLALSGAECPNGCEGIMPAWQERCLKGHERCRSLEEIQVEDVLRECAEVLAG
;
A
#
# COMPACT_ATOMS: atom_id res chain seq x y z
N MET A 1 19.63 9.13 26.98
CA MET A 1 18.17 8.88 26.97
C MET A 1 17.58 9.74 25.87
N PRO A 2 17.02 9.20 24.78
CA PRO A 2 16.28 10.01 23.84
C PRO A 2 15.07 10.61 24.57
N SER A 3 14.84 11.91 24.38
CA SER A 3 13.78 12.61 25.08
C SER A 3 12.42 12.03 24.71
N PHE A 4 11.66 11.59 25.71
CA PHE A 4 10.27 11.13 25.56
C PHE A 4 9.28 12.26 25.20
N ILE A 5 9.77 13.51 25.19
CA ILE A 5 8.96 14.72 24.97
C ILE A 5 8.18 14.68 23.64
N PRO A 6 8.77 14.36 22.47
CA PRO A 6 8.03 14.32 21.22
C PRO A 6 6.93 13.24 21.18
N PHE A 7 7.09 12.18 21.97
CA PHE A 7 6.09 11.11 22.07
C PHE A 7 4.84 11.57 22.80
N PHE A 8 5.00 12.28 23.92
CA PHE A 8 3.86 12.79 24.70
C PHE A 8 3.09 13.89 23.98
N ASP A 9 3.76 14.75 23.21
CA ASP A 9 3.12 15.77 22.39
C ASP A 9 2.29 15.13 21.26
N LYS A 10 2.83 14.11 20.60
CA LYS A 10 2.11 13.35 19.56
C LYS A 10 0.93 12.56 20.12
N ALA A 11 1.09 11.91 21.27
CA ALA A 11 0.00 11.23 21.96
C ALA A 11 -1.11 12.22 22.38
N GLY A 12 -0.76 13.44 22.81
CA GLY A 12 -1.68 14.52 23.09
C GLY A 12 -2.52 14.91 21.89
N HIS A 13 -1.88 15.12 20.75
CA HIS A 13 -2.56 15.46 19.51
C HIS A 13 -3.51 14.35 19.01
N GLN A 14 -3.12 13.10 19.13
CA GLN A 14 -3.96 11.94 18.83
C GLN A 14 -5.16 11.83 19.78
N VAL A 15 -4.97 12.14 21.09
CA VAL A 15 -6.06 12.19 22.07
C VAL A 15 -7.06 13.28 21.70
N GLU A 16 -6.63 14.46 21.27
CA GLU A 16 -7.50 15.55 20.84
C GLU A 16 -8.28 15.17 19.57
N LYS A 17 -7.64 14.60 18.57
CA LYS A 17 -8.34 14.10 17.36
C LYS A 17 -9.40 13.05 17.69
N LEU A 18 -9.09 12.10 18.59
CA LEU A 18 -10.04 11.08 19.02
C LEU A 18 -11.19 11.66 19.88
N ARG A 19 -10.91 12.64 20.71
CA ARG A 19 -11.96 13.35 21.46
C ARG A 19 -12.91 14.07 20.51
N ALA A 20 -12.38 14.71 19.47
CA ALA A 20 -13.17 15.38 18.45
C ALA A 20 -13.98 14.39 17.59
N ALA A 21 -13.42 13.21 17.30
CA ALA A 21 -14.08 12.18 16.49
C ALA A 21 -15.10 11.32 17.26
N CYS A 22 -14.95 11.19 18.59
CA CYS A 22 -15.80 10.34 19.45
C CYS A 22 -16.33 11.09 20.67
N PRO A 23 -17.18 12.13 20.51
CA PRO A 23 -17.67 12.93 21.63
C PRO A 23 -18.50 12.13 22.64
N ALA A 24 -19.15 11.04 22.22
CA ALA A 24 -20.04 10.24 23.07
C ALA A 24 -19.32 9.30 24.07
N ARG A 25 -18.03 9.00 23.88
CA ARG A 25 -17.27 8.07 24.77
C ARG A 25 -15.80 8.49 24.98
N PRO A 26 -15.51 9.68 25.46
CA PRO A 26 -14.16 10.25 25.47
C PRO A 26 -13.17 9.48 26.38
N ARG A 27 -13.64 8.92 27.50
CA ARG A 27 -12.77 8.19 28.44
C ARG A 27 -12.30 6.84 27.90
N MET A 28 -13.18 6.13 27.19
CA MET A 28 -12.84 4.83 26.62
C MET A 28 -11.95 4.97 25.36
N ALA A 29 -12.16 6.02 24.58
CA ALA A 29 -11.28 6.39 23.47
C ALA A 29 -9.88 6.74 23.98
N ALA A 30 -9.77 7.55 25.01
CA ALA A 30 -8.49 7.93 25.63
C ALA A 30 -7.73 6.71 26.21
N PHE A 31 -8.42 5.79 26.90
CA PHE A 31 -7.80 4.59 27.46
C PHE A 31 -7.28 3.65 26.35
N ARG A 32 -8.06 3.41 25.31
CA ARG A 32 -7.64 2.58 24.17
C ARG A 32 -6.48 3.19 23.42
N LEU A 33 -6.48 4.49 23.25
CA LEU A 33 -5.36 5.20 22.62
C LEU A 33 -4.10 5.12 23.47
N ALA A 34 -4.20 5.32 24.79
CA ALA A 34 -3.06 5.21 25.69
C ALA A 34 -2.47 3.79 25.67
N ALA A 35 -3.31 2.75 25.69
CA ALA A 35 -2.88 1.36 25.58
C ALA A 35 -2.22 1.06 24.24
N TRP A 36 -2.78 1.56 23.15
CA TRP A 36 -2.20 1.43 21.82
C TRP A 36 -0.89 2.22 21.67
N ALA A 37 -0.84 3.45 22.15
CA ALA A 37 0.37 4.28 22.14
C ALA A 37 1.50 3.65 22.97
N LEU A 38 1.17 3.07 24.13
CA LEU A 38 2.12 2.33 24.94
C LEU A 38 2.62 1.05 24.21
N GLY A 39 1.70 0.29 23.61
CA GLY A 39 2.05 -0.88 22.80
C GLY A 39 2.96 -0.53 21.62
N LYS A 40 2.70 0.60 20.95
CA LYS A 40 3.55 1.12 19.85
C LYS A 40 4.89 1.64 20.36
N ALA A 41 4.93 2.33 21.51
CA ALA A 41 6.18 2.78 22.12
C ALA A 41 7.07 1.59 22.50
N VAL A 42 6.49 0.56 23.12
CA VAL A 42 7.21 -0.66 23.47
C VAL A 42 7.69 -1.40 22.22
N SER A 43 6.80 -1.58 21.22
CA SER A 43 7.18 -2.22 19.95
C SER A 43 8.17 -1.36 19.15
N GLY A 44 8.05 -0.05 19.18
CA GLY A 44 8.99 0.88 18.52
C GLY A 44 10.36 0.88 19.21
N HIS A 45 10.40 0.75 20.54
CA HIS A 45 11.66 0.61 21.28
C HIS A 45 12.35 -0.72 20.97
N ILE A 46 11.60 -1.83 20.95
CA ILE A 46 12.11 -3.15 20.58
C ILE A 46 12.51 -3.22 19.09
N LEU A 47 11.75 -2.53 18.22
CA LEU A 47 12.02 -2.48 16.77
C LEU A 47 13.10 -1.44 16.40
N GLY A 48 13.42 -0.50 17.31
CA GLY A 48 14.40 0.58 17.09
C GLY A 48 15.85 0.17 17.28
N GLU A 49 16.12 -0.98 17.89
CA GLU A 49 17.50 -1.47 18.04
C GLU A 49 18.02 -2.04 16.72
N VAL A 50 19.03 -1.36 16.17
CA VAL A 50 19.72 -1.81 14.97
C VAL A 50 20.89 -2.71 15.35
N THR A 51 20.91 -3.93 14.83
CA THR A 51 22.03 -4.85 15.02
C THR A 51 23.21 -4.40 14.18
N VAL A 52 24.32 -4.03 14.83
CA VAL A 52 25.58 -3.73 14.13
C VAL A 52 26.30 -5.06 13.88
N LEU A 53 26.58 -5.32 12.61
CA LEU A 53 27.22 -6.55 12.15
C LEU A 53 28.72 -6.30 11.93
N SER A 54 29.53 -7.34 12.14
CA SER A 54 30.94 -7.37 11.73
C SER A 54 31.02 -7.57 10.21
N ALA A 55 32.09 -7.10 9.57
CA ALA A 55 32.30 -7.28 8.14
C ALA A 55 32.36 -8.78 7.78
N SER A 56 31.45 -9.22 6.90
CA SER A 56 31.30 -10.65 6.60
C SER A 56 32.00 -11.09 5.31
N SER A 57 32.34 -10.20 4.39
CA SER A 57 32.96 -10.60 3.13
C SER A 57 33.81 -9.51 2.46
N ALA A 58 34.92 -9.93 1.86
CA ALA A 58 35.83 -9.12 1.05
C ALA A 58 35.35 -8.88 -0.39
N GLY A 59 34.09 -9.17 -0.72
CA GLY A 59 33.54 -9.01 -2.06
C GLY A 59 33.17 -7.56 -2.42
N HIS A 60 33.13 -7.23 -3.72
CA HIS A 60 32.75 -5.91 -4.23
C HIS A 60 31.23 -5.70 -4.34
N SER A 61 30.44 -6.76 -4.30
CA SER A 61 28.98 -6.68 -4.37
C SER A 61 28.32 -6.46 -3.00
N LEU A 62 27.27 -5.67 -2.98
CA LEU A 62 26.38 -5.53 -1.82
C LEU A 62 25.45 -6.72 -1.73
N HIS A 63 25.26 -7.25 -0.52
CA HIS A 63 24.23 -8.25 -0.24
C HIS A 63 23.22 -7.69 0.76
N LEU A 64 22.00 -7.47 0.32
CA LEU A 64 20.95 -6.82 1.10
C LEU A 64 19.79 -7.79 1.36
N ALA A 65 19.10 -7.60 2.47
CA ALA A 65 17.81 -8.24 2.72
C ALA A 65 16.71 -7.20 2.87
N PHE A 66 15.56 -7.49 2.26
CA PHE A 66 14.34 -6.69 2.39
C PHE A 66 13.19 -7.51 2.94
N LEU A 67 12.65 -7.06 4.07
CA LEU A 67 11.51 -7.66 4.75
C LEU A 67 10.27 -6.86 4.36
N LEU A 68 9.51 -7.36 3.40
CA LEU A 68 8.30 -6.70 2.88
C LEU A 68 7.07 -7.17 3.66
N ARG A 69 6.60 -6.32 4.56
CA ARG A 69 5.44 -6.55 5.42
C ARG A 69 4.20 -5.86 4.87
N GLY A 70 3.07 -6.09 5.53
CA GLY A 70 1.79 -5.48 5.18
C GLY A 70 0.96 -6.32 4.20
N GLY A 71 -0.05 -5.72 3.61
CA GLY A 71 -0.86 -6.29 2.56
C GLY A 71 -0.12 -6.33 1.21
N ILE A 72 -0.70 -6.99 0.22
CA ILE A 72 -0.06 -7.09 -1.11
C ILE A 72 0.08 -5.69 -1.74
N GLY A 73 -0.87 -4.78 -1.49
CA GLY A 73 -0.76 -3.38 -1.94
C GLY A 73 0.46 -2.66 -1.35
N ASP A 74 0.71 -2.83 -0.04
CA ASP A 74 1.91 -2.30 0.62
C ASP A 74 3.18 -2.87 0.01
N ILE A 75 3.19 -4.19 -0.26
CA ILE A 75 4.34 -4.85 -0.89
C ILE A 75 4.64 -4.23 -2.26
N VAL A 76 3.61 -3.98 -3.07
CA VAL A 76 3.78 -3.36 -4.41
C VAL A 76 4.42 -1.97 -4.30
N ILE A 77 3.96 -1.14 -3.37
CA ILE A 77 4.56 0.19 -3.12
C ILE A 77 6.00 0.03 -2.62
N ASN A 78 6.23 -0.89 -1.71
CA ASN A 78 7.54 -1.11 -1.09
C ASN A 78 8.59 -1.62 -2.10
N LEU A 79 8.17 -2.33 -3.14
CA LEU A 79 9.07 -2.74 -4.23
C LEU A 79 9.61 -1.55 -5.02
N SER A 80 8.82 -0.48 -5.20
CA SER A 80 9.31 0.74 -5.85
C SER A 80 10.40 1.43 -5.02
N TRP A 81 10.25 1.42 -3.68
CA TRP A 81 11.27 1.95 -2.78
C TRP A 81 12.54 1.08 -2.80
N LEU A 82 12.39 -0.25 -2.81
CA LEU A 82 13.50 -1.19 -2.96
C LEU A 82 14.28 -0.88 -4.24
N ASP A 83 13.60 -0.72 -5.36
CA ASP A 83 14.22 -0.43 -6.65
C ASP A 83 15.00 0.90 -6.62
N ALA A 84 14.39 1.96 -6.07
CA ALA A 84 15.04 3.25 -5.90
C ALA A 84 16.26 3.17 -4.97
N LEU A 85 16.23 2.34 -3.94
CA LEU A 85 17.37 2.14 -3.03
C LEU A 85 18.52 1.37 -3.71
N VAL A 86 18.18 0.38 -4.53
CA VAL A 86 19.16 -0.33 -5.35
C VAL A 86 19.81 0.63 -6.35
N ALA A 87 19.02 1.46 -7.02
CA ALA A 87 19.52 2.49 -7.93
C ALA A 87 20.47 3.49 -7.21
N LEU A 88 20.10 3.93 -6.00
CA LEU A 88 20.94 4.81 -5.18
C LEU A 88 22.28 4.17 -4.85
N SER A 89 22.33 2.85 -4.70
CA SER A 89 23.56 2.17 -4.23
C SER A 89 24.74 2.37 -5.17
N GLY A 90 24.50 2.51 -6.47
CA GLY A 90 25.54 2.69 -7.50
C GLY A 90 26.51 1.51 -7.61
N SER A 91 26.16 0.35 -7.04
CA SER A 91 27.01 -0.83 -6.91
C SER A 91 26.30 -2.07 -7.45
N ILE A 92 27.05 -3.15 -7.66
CA ILE A 92 26.44 -4.47 -7.91
C ILE A 92 25.76 -4.91 -6.62
N VAL A 93 24.44 -5.11 -6.71
CA VAL A 93 23.60 -5.46 -5.56
C VAL A 93 22.97 -6.82 -5.79
N THR A 94 22.99 -7.65 -4.75
CA THR A 94 22.21 -8.87 -4.63
C THR A 94 21.21 -8.68 -3.49
N VAL A 95 19.95 -8.98 -3.74
CA VAL A 95 18.88 -8.79 -2.76
C VAL A 95 18.14 -10.09 -2.50
N ASP A 96 18.01 -10.46 -1.23
CA ASP A 96 17.06 -11.47 -0.79
C ASP A 96 15.79 -10.77 -0.28
N VAL A 97 14.66 -11.11 -0.85
CA VAL A 97 13.36 -10.54 -0.49
C VAL A 97 12.60 -11.52 0.41
N TYR A 98 12.26 -11.07 1.61
CA TYR A 98 11.41 -11.80 2.55
C TYR A 98 9.99 -11.23 2.50
N GLY A 99 9.06 -11.95 1.86
CA GLY A 99 7.69 -11.49 1.65
C GLY A 99 6.69 -12.03 2.68
N GLY A 100 5.73 -11.18 3.05
CA GLY A 100 4.56 -11.57 3.85
C GLY A 100 3.47 -12.26 3.02
N ALA A 101 3.48 -12.12 1.70
CA ALA A 101 2.55 -12.75 0.79
C ALA A 101 3.04 -14.15 0.35
N PRO A 102 2.13 -15.02 -0.15
CA PRO A 102 2.51 -16.31 -0.70
C PRO A 102 3.51 -16.19 -1.87
N ARG A 103 4.33 -17.21 -2.06
CA ARG A 103 5.34 -17.24 -3.12
C ARG A 103 4.73 -17.06 -4.52
N SER A 104 3.54 -17.62 -4.76
CA SER A 104 2.77 -17.45 -6.00
C SER A 104 2.39 -15.99 -6.32
N VAL A 105 2.43 -15.10 -5.32
CA VAL A 105 2.23 -13.65 -5.46
C VAL A 105 3.59 -12.95 -5.58
N MET A 106 4.56 -13.33 -4.73
CA MET A 106 5.85 -12.67 -4.68
C MET A 106 6.68 -12.88 -5.95
N GLU A 107 6.67 -14.10 -6.52
CA GLU A 107 7.43 -14.39 -7.75
C GLU A 107 6.99 -13.55 -8.95
N PRO A 108 5.70 -13.41 -9.28
CA PRO A 108 5.27 -12.48 -10.33
C PRO A 108 5.65 -11.03 -10.07
N LEU A 109 5.58 -10.56 -8.83
CA LEU A 109 5.93 -9.18 -8.47
C LEU A 109 7.44 -8.90 -8.63
N CYS A 110 8.30 -9.85 -8.29
CA CYS A 110 9.76 -9.69 -8.36
C CYS A 110 10.36 -10.13 -9.71
N ARG A 111 9.55 -10.66 -10.61
CA ARG A 111 10.03 -11.13 -11.93
C ARG A 111 10.66 -9.96 -12.70
N GLY A 112 11.84 -10.19 -13.23
CA GLY A 112 12.58 -9.16 -13.99
C GLY A 112 13.42 -8.21 -13.15
N MET A 113 13.32 -8.27 -11.83
CA MET A 113 14.27 -7.59 -10.94
C MET A 113 15.56 -8.41 -10.87
N THR A 114 16.51 -8.12 -11.76
CA THR A 114 17.74 -8.91 -11.94
C THR A 114 18.63 -8.95 -10.70
N TYR A 115 18.46 -8.02 -9.80
CA TYR A 115 19.17 -7.95 -8.52
C TYR A 115 18.53 -8.81 -7.42
N VAL A 116 17.30 -9.31 -7.59
CA VAL A 116 16.64 -10.21 -6.62
C VAL A 116 17.16 -11.62 -6.84
N ALA A 117 17.91 -12.14 -5.87
CA ALA A 117 18.48 -13.48 -5.90
C ALA A 117 17.53 -14.53 -5.33
N GLU A 118 16.92 -14.24 -4.19
CA GLU A 118 16.05 -15.19 -3.52
C GLU A 118 14.75 -14.50 -3.03
N ILE A 119 13.66 -15.26 -3.11
CA ILE A 119 12.36 -14.90 -2.54
C ILE A 119 12.06 -15.89 -1.43
N ARG A 120 11.94 -15.38 -0.21
CA ARG A 120 11.76 -16.14 1.01
C ARG A 120 10.50 -15.72 1.75
N SER A 121 10.04 -16.55 2.68
CA SER A 121 8.94 -16.20 3.57
C SER A 121 9.44 -15.40 4.78
N LEU A 122 8.67 -14.41 5.25
CA LEU A 122 8.92 -13.72 6.53
C LEU A 122 8.89 -14.66 7.74
N LYS A 123 8.40 -15.89 7.60
CA LYS A 123 8.41 -16.91 8.65
C LYS A 123 9.77 -17.61 8.77
N GLU A 124 10.63 -17.49 7.77
CA GLU A 124 11.96 -18.07 7.80
C GLU A 124 12.92 -17.27 8.69
N ARG A 125 13.91 -17.95 9.25
CA ARG A 125 14.99 -17.29 9.97
C ARG A 125 15.82 -16.44 9.01
N ILE A 126 16.10 -15.21 9.43
CA ILE A 126 16.93 -14.28 8.66
C ILE A 126 18.37 -14.40 9.17
N PRO A 127 19.29 -14.92 8.37
CA PRO A 127 20.70 -15.01 8.75
C PRO A 127 21.36 -13.64 8.57
N LEU A 128 21.24 -12.78 9.60
CA LEU A 128 21.68 -11.38 9.55
C LEU A 128 23.13 -11.24 9.13
N GLU A 129 23.98 -12.19 9.53
CA GLU A 129 25.42 -12.24 9.24
C GLU A 129 25.77 -12.37 7.75
N ARG A 130 24.80 -12.72 6.91
CA ARG A 130 24.98 -12.83 5.46
C ARG A 130 24.84 -11.51 4.71
N TYR A 131 24.32 -10.48 5.37
CA TYR A 131 23.92 -9.24 4.71
C TYR A 131 24.76 -8.06 5.13
N ASP A 132 25.02 -7.15 4.20
CA ASP A 132 25.63 -5.87 4.49
C ASP A 132 24.63 -4.91 5.17
N ALA A 133 23.34 -5.03 4.81
CA ALA A 133 22.24 -4.35 5.50
C ALA A 133 20.93 -5.12 5.36
N VAL A 134 20.07 -5.01 6.37
CA VAL A 134 18.73 -5.58 6.40
C VAL A 134 17.73 -4.45 6.62
N PHE A 135 16.80 -4.29 5.69
CA PHE A 135 15.72 -3.31 5.75
C PHE A 135 14.39 -4.00 6.03
N ASP A 136 13.62 -3.45 6.95
CA ASP A 136 12.27 -3.91 7.28
C ASP A 136 11.28 -2.82 6.85
N VAL A 137 10.37 -3.18 5.97
CA VAL A 137 9.49 -2.22 5.33
C VAL A 137 8.03 -2.64 5.49
N MET A 138 7.29 -1.83 6.24
CA MET A 138 5.84 -1.95 6.35
C MET A 138 5.20 -0.64 5.85
N GLN A 139 4.97 0.31 6.70
CA GLN A 139 4.54 1.67 6.32
C GLN A 139 5.71 2.66 6.29
N ASN A 140 6.76 2.36 7.03
CA ASN A 140 7.99 3.12 7.03
C ASN A 140 9.18 2.18 6.87
N PRO A 141 10.18 2.56 6.08
CA PRO A 141 11.42 1.83 6.02
C PRO A 141 12.15 1.91 7.37
N GLN A 142 12.68 0.77 7.79
CA GLN A 142 13.49 0.66 9.00
C GLN A 142 14.76 -0.12 8.69
N LEU A 143 15.88 0.34 9.24
CA LEU A 143 17.12 -0.40 9.25
C LEU A 143 17.10 -1.38 10.44
N ARG A 144 17.27 -2.66 10.19
CA ARG A 144 17.25 -3.74 11.22
C ARG A 144 18.63 -4.22 11.59
N ALA A 145 19.49 -4.34 10.59
CA ALA A 145 20.88 -4.73 10.79
C ALA A 145 21.75 -4.04 9.76
N VAL A 146 23.02 -3.78 10.10
CA VAL A 146 23.95 -3.13 9.19
C VAL A 146 25.41 -3.42 9.57
N CYS A 147 26.22 -3.68 8.55
CA CYS A 147 27.68 -3.63 8.64
C CYS A 147 28.16 -2.29 8.07
N TRP A 148 28.45 -1.33 8.94
CA TRP A 148 28.81 0.03 8.52
C TRP A 148 30.10 0.08 7.69
N GLU A 149 31.08 -0.76 8.00
CA GLU A 149 32.36 -0.82 7.30
C GLU A 149 32.15 -1.31 5.87
N SER A 150 31.43 -2.42 5.72
CA SER A 150 31.13 -3.01 4.43
C SER A 150 30.27 -2.05 3.58
N LEU A 151 29.21 -1.50 4.17
CA LEU A 151 28.32 -0.58 3.46
C LEU A 151 29.03 0.69 3.01
N LYS A 152 29.92 1.26 3.84
CA LYS A 152 30.73 2.44 3.48
C LYS A 152 31.72 2.12 2.36
N ALA A 153 32.34 0.96 2.40
CA ALA A 153 33.34 0.56 1.38
C ALA A 153 32.69 0.27 0.03
N LYS A 154 31.54 -0.43 0.02
CA LYS A 154 30.85 -0.88 -1.21
C LYS A 154 29.92 0.18 -1.80
N SER A 155 29.23 0.98 -0.97
CA SER A 155 28.32 2.04 -1.40
C SER A 155 28.25 3.18 -0.39
N PRO A 156 29.11 4.22 -0.53
CA PRO A 156 29.06 5.41 0.32
C PRO A 156 27.69 6.11 0.30
N ALA A 157 27.00 6.12 -0.84
CA ALA A 157 25.67 6.72 -1.00
C ALA A 157 24.62 6.00 -0.15
N LEU A 158 24.58 4.67 -0.23
CA LEU A 158 23.67 3.86 0.58
C LEU A 158 24.03 3.92 2.06
N CYS A 159 25.31 3.95 2.41
CA CYS A 159 25.77 4.16 3.79
C CYS A 159 25.28 5.49 4.36
N SER A 160 25.39 6.58 3.57
CA SER A 160 24.87 7.89 3.96
C SER A 160 23.35 7.87 4.14
N TYR A 161 22.63 7.24 3.22
CA TYR A 161 21.17 7.07 3.32
C TYR A 161 20.78 6.26 4.58
N ALA A 162 21.40 5.11 4.82
CA ALA A 162 21.14 4.27 5.98
C ALA A 162 21.36 5.02 7.31
N ARG A 163 22.37 5.91 7.37
CA ARG A 163 22.60 6.77 8.55
C ARG A 163 21.49 7.81 8.75
N ARG A 164 20.95 8.37 7.67
CA ARG A 164 19.80 9.30 7.74
C ARG A 164 18.54 8.53 8.16
N LEU A 165 18.32 7.35 7.58
CA LEU A 165 17.20 6.47 7.94
C LEU A 165 17.24 6.08 9.42
N LEU A 166 18.42 5.73 9.95
CA LEU A 166 18.59 5.41 11.36
C LEU A 166 18.26 6.60 12.27
N ARG A 167 18.71 7.81 11.91
CA ARG A 167 18.37 9.04 12.66
C ARG A 167 16.87 9.31 12.63
N PHE A 168 16.23 9.18 11.45
CA PHE A 168 14.80 9.30 11.28
C PHE A 168 14.06 8.26 12.12
N GLN A 169 14.45 7.00 12.05
CA GLN A 169 13.86 5.89 12.81
C GLN A 169 13.93 6.13 14.32
N SER A 170 15.05 6.66 14.81
CA SER A 170 15.23 6.99 16.22
C SER A 170 14.39 8.19 16.67
N ALA A 171 14.20 9.18 15.80
CA ALA A 171 13.42 10.37 16.08
C ALA A 171 11.90 10.12 15.95
N HIS A 172 11.50 9.23 15.05
CA HIS A 172 10.11 8.98 14.64
C HIS A 172 9.73 7.50 14.81
N ALA A 173 10.07 6.88 15.95
CA ALA A 173 9.75 5.49 16.26
C ALA A 173 8.25 5.14 16.14
N THR A 174 7.38 6.15 16.10
CA THR A 174 5.92 6.05 16.01
C THR A 174 5.38 6.92 14.88
N PHE A 175 5.86 6.72 13.66
CA PHE A 175 5.30 7.41 12.50
C PHE A 175 3.93 6.81 12.14
N TYR A 176 2.95 7.63 11.86
CA TYR A 176 1.57 7.22 11.61
C TYR A 176 1.08 7.65 10.23
N ALA A 177 0.22 6.83 9.64
CA ALA A 177 -0.47 7.13 8.41
C ALA A 177 -1.28 8.44 8.50
N ASP A 178 -1.89 8.71 9.66
CA ASP A 178 -2.67 9.94 9.87
C ASP A 178 -1.84 11.23 9.83
N GLU A 179 -0.58 11.20 10.22
CA GLU A 179 0.32 12.35 10.07
C GLU A 179 0.57 12.63 8.58
N ASN A 180 0.78 11.61 7.78
CA ASN A 180 0.92 11.74 6.33
C ASN A 180 -0.36 12.27 5.69
N GLN A 181 -1.52 11.79 6.10
CA GLN A 181 -2.80 12.31 5.64
C GLN A 181 -2.97 13.79 5.99
N ALA A 182 -2.66 14.18 7.22
CA ALA A 182 -2.75 15.57 7.66
C ALA A 182 -1.83 16.50 6.85
N MET A 183 -0.65 16.02 6.47
CA MET A 183 0.32 16.75 5.66
C MET A 183 0.09 16.63 4.14
N GLY A 184 -0.87 15.80 3.71
CA GLY A 184 -1.19 15.58 2.30
C GLY A 184 -0.10 14.86 1.51
N ILE A 185 0.63 13.95 2.16
CA ILE A 185 1.74 13.20 1.58
C ILE A 185 1.26 11.85 1.11
N HIS A 186 1.61 11.51 -0.11
CA HIS A 186 1.33 10.19 -0.66
C HIS A 186 2.21 9.13 0.00
N TYR A 187 1.66 7.95 0.27
CA TYR A 187 2.40 6.84 0.88
C TYR A 187 3.65 6.46 0.10
N ALA A 188 3.56 6.39 -1.24
CA ALA A 188 4.70 6.12 -2.10
C ALA A 188 5.81 7.18 -1.98
N ASP A 189 5.48 8.43 -1.68
CA ASP A 189 6.47 9.50 -1.49
C ASP A 189 7.27 9.32 -0.20
N VAL A 190 6.62 8.83 0.84
CA VAL A 190 7.30 8.47 2.11
C VAL A 190 8.28 7.32 1.88
N MET A 191 7.89 6.36 1.04
CA MET A 191 8.67 5.17 0.74
C MET A 191 9.72 5.37 -0.37
N GLY A 192 9.82 6.56 -0.96
CA GLY A 192 10.83 6.88 -1.97
C GLY A 192 10.30 7.19 -3.38
N GLY A 193 8.99 7.35 -3.52
CA GLY A 193 8.34 7.61 -4.82
C GLY A 193 8.47 9.01 -5.41
N GLY A 194 9.06 9.94 -4.72
CA GLY A 194 9.64 11.13 -5.33
C GLY A 194 8.76 12.32 -5.69
N ARG A 195 7.48 12.40 -5.29
CA ARG A 195 6.61 13.47 -5.83
C ARG A 195 6.40 14.68 -4.94
N ARG A 196 6.57 14.58 -3.62
CA ARG A 196 6.37 15.71 -2.70
C ARG A 196 7.38 15.67 -1.57
N ARG A 197 8.03 16.80 -1.31
CA ARG A 197 8.82 16.97 -0.11
C ARG A 197 7.89 17.10 1.08
N GLN A 198 8.16 16.32 2.10
CA GLN A 198 7.52 16.46 3.40
C GLN A 198 8.19 17.63 4.14
N PRO A 199 7.43 18.65 4.57
CA PRO A 199 8.04 19.80 5.25
C PRO A 199 8.80 19.44 6.53
N ASP A 200 8.33 18.41 7.24
CA ASP A 200 8.93 17.99 8.52
C ASP A 200 10.09 17.00 8.38
N PHE A 201 10.27 16.47 7.20
CA PHE A 201 11.41 15.65 6.85
C PHE A 201 12.25 16.45 5.86
N ASP A 202 13.20 17.16 6.20
CA ASP A 202 14.11 17.96 5.37
C ASP A 202 14.45 17.39 3.96
N GLY A 203 13.66 16.44 3.48
CA GLY A 203 13.84 15.66 2.24
C GLY A 203 15.00 14.66 2.32
N SER A 204 15.52 14.41 3.52
CA SER A 204 16.74 13.61 3.70
C SER A 204 16.56 12.12 3.38
N LEU A 205 15.30 11.64 3.41
CA LEU A 205 14.96 10.25 3.06
C LEU A 205 14.39 10.10 1.66
N HIS A 206 14.27 11.22 0.94
CA HIS A 206 13.78 11.18 -0.42
C HIS A 206 14.75 10.43 -1.33
N LEU A 207 14.24 9.50 -2.11
CA LEU A 207 14.95 8.83 -3.19
C LEU A 207 14.44 9.36 -4.53
N ALA A 208 15.32 9.45 -5.50
CA ALA A 208 14.92 9.76 -6.86
C ALA A 208 13.99 8.65 -7.39
N ASP A 209 13.00 9.05 -8.18
CA ASP A 209 12.16 8.09 -8.89
C ASP A 209 13.02 7.24 -9.82
N SER A 210 13.04 5.94 -9.59
CA SER A 210 13.78 4.98 -10.42
C SER A 210 13.06 4.65 -11.73
N GLY A 211 11.84 5.15 -11.93
CA GLY A 211 10.99 4.75 -13.03
C GLY A 211 10.45 3.32 -12.90
N PHE A 212 10.39 2.81 -11.67
CA PHE A 212 9.97 1.45 -11.38
C PHE A 212 8.64 1.09 -12.05
N THR A 213 8.63 -0.08 -12.69
CA THR A 213 7.44 -0.70 -13.26
C THR A 213 7.42 -2.16 -12.93
N LEU A 214 6.24 -2.70 -12.67
CA LEU A 214 6.06 -4.13 -12.50
C LEU A 214 6.14 -4.85 -13.86
N PRO A 215 6.80 -6.01 -13.91
CA PRO A 215 6.78 -6.86 -15.09
C PRO A 215 5.35 -7.39 -15.29
N CYS A 216 4.87 -7.34 -16.52
CA CYS A 216 3.52 -7.79 -16.82
C CYS A 216 3.51 -8.85 -17.91
N PRO A 217 2.66 -9.88 -17.80
CA PRO A 217 2.36 -10.77 -18.91
C PRO A 217 1.79 -9.98 -20.08
N ASP A 218 1.96 -10.48 -21.28
CA ASP A 218 1.33 -9.89 -22.44
C ASP A 218 -0.18 -9.84 -22.28
N ALA A 219 -0.73 -8.63 -22.22
CA ALA A 219 -2.15 -8.38 -22.01
C ALA A 219 -2.99 -9.04 -23.12
N SER A 220 -2.47 -9.15 -24.34
CA SER A 220 -3.18 -9.77 -25.47
C SER A 220 -3.39 -11.27 -25.24
N THR A 221 -2.40 -11.95 -24.70
CA THR A 221 -2.47 -13.37 -24.34
C THR A 221 -3.49 -13.58 -23.22
N VAL A 222 -3.47 -12.76 -22.19
CA VAL A 222 -4.41 -12.84 -21.07
C VAL A 222 -5.85 -12.57 -21.55
N ARG A 223 -6.06 -11.55 -22.39
CA ARG A 223 -7.36 -11.26 -22.99
C ARG A 223 -7.91 -12.47 -23.78
N LYS A 224 -7.08 -13.15 -24.57
CA LYS A 224 -7.49 -14.35 -25.30
C LYS A 224 -7.86 -15.50 -24.36
N THR A 225 -7.05 -15.76 -23.34
CA THR A 225 -7.29 -16.83 -22.35
C THR A 225 -8.65 -16.68 -21.67
N PHE A 226 -9.03 -15.45 -21.31
CA PHE A 226 -10.30 -15.17 -20.63
C PHE A 226 -11.40 -14.69 -21.59
N GLY A 227 -11.19 -14.73 -22.90
CA GLY A 227 -12.19 -14.34 -23.90
C GLY A 227 -12.61 -12.87 -23.82
N LEU A 228 -11.73 -11.98 -23.38
CA LEU A 228 -11.96 -10.54 -23.27
C LEU A 228 -11.72 -9.85 -24.62
N SER A 229 -12.64 -10.00 -25.55
CA SER A 229 -12.50 -9.50 -26.93
C SER A 229 -12.88 -8.04 -27.07
N ARG A 230 -13.75 -7.51 -26.20
CA ARG A 230 -14.22 -6.12 -26.18
C ARG A 230 -13.40 -5.27 -25.21
N PRO A 231 -13.45 -3.91 -25.29
CA PRO A 231 -13.03 -3.04 -24.22
C PRO A 231 -13.72 -3.44 -22.91
N TYR A 232 -13.02 -3.33 -21.78
CA TYR A 232 -13.60 -3.80 -20.52
C TYR A 232 -13.18 -2.96 -19.32
N VAL A 233 -14.08 -2.96 -18.34
CA VAL A 233 -13.89 -2.32 -17.03
C VAL A 233 -13.78 -3.41 -15.97
N THR A 234 -12.74 -3.34 -15.12
CA THR A 234 -12.61 -4.27 -13.99
C THR A 234 -13.25 -3.73 -12.72
N LEU A 235 -13.91 -4.61 -11.95
CA LEU A 235 -14.48 -4.28 -10.65
C LEU A 235 -13.86 -5.18 -9.57
N HIS A 236 -13.53 -4.58 -8.42
CA HIS A 236 -12.96 -5.31 -7.28
C HIS A 236 -13.61 -4.85 -5.98
N ARG A 237 -14.15 -5.82 -5.21
CA ARG A 237 -14.81 -5.59 -3.93
C ARG A 237 -14.20 -6.48 -2.84
N GLU A 238 -12.92 -6.32 -2.58
CA GLU A 238 -12.25 -7.00 -1.48
C GLU A 238 -11.28 -6.04 -0.80
N ALA A 239 -11.15 -6.15 0.52
CA ALA A 239 -10.21 -5.38 1.32
C ALA A 239 -9.57 -6.28 2.37
N GLY A 240 -8.36 -6.76 2.11
CA GLY A 240 -7.63 -7.66 2.99
C GLY A 240 -8.38 -8.97 3.24
N ALA A 241 -8.24 -9.53 4.44
CA ALA A 241 -8.90 -10.78 4.84
C ALA A 241 -10.31 -10.59 5.43
N CYS A 242 -10.80 -9.34 5.55
CA CYS A 242 -12.06 -9.04 6.21
C CYS A 242 -13.18 -8.83 5.19
N ALA A 243 -14.13 -9.76 5.16
CA ALA A 243 -15.31 -9.69 4.27
C ALA A 243 -16.25 -8.51 4.60
N ASP A 244 -16.25 -8.05 5.86
CA ASP A 244 -17.09 -6.97 6.37
C ASP A 244 -16.30 -5.70 6.68
N SER A 245 -15.18 -5.49 5.99
CA SER A 245 -14.34 -4.31 6.17
C SER A 245 -15.10 -3.02 5.88
N LEU A 246 -14.87 -1.99 6.72
CA LEU A 246 -15.35 -0.63 6.47
C LEU A 246 -14.78 0.01 5.19
N LYS A 247 -13.79 -0.62 4.57
CA LYS A 247 -13.23 -0.21 3.27
C LYS A 247 -14.12 -0.59 2.08
N LEU A 248 -15.22 -1.30 2.28
CA LEU A 248 -16.00 -1.88 1.19
C LEU A 248 -17.26 -1.04 0.90
N TRP A 249 -17.41 -0.65 -0.34
CA TRP A 249 -18.69 -0.17 -0.86
C TRP A 249 -19.71 -1.31 -0.84
N SER A 250 -21.01 -1.00 -0.65
CA SER A 250 -21.99 -2.07 -0.43
C SER A 250 -22.19 -2.95 -1.68
N ALA A 251 -22.48 -4.24 -1.47
CA ALA A 251 -22.75 -5.19 -2.56
C ALA A 251 -23.97 -4.77 -3.39
N ASP A 252 -24.99 -4.20 -2.74
CA ASP A 252 -26.19 -3.73 -3.42
C ASP A 252 -25.90 -2.54 -4.33
N LYS A 253 -25.02 -1.62 -3.90
CA LYS A 253 -24.57 -0.52 -4.76
C LYS A 253 -23.73 -1.02 -5.93
N TYR A 254 -22.84 -2.01 -5.73
CA TYR A 254 -22.12 -2.65 -6.85
C TYR A 254 -23.07 -3.29 -7.85
N ARG A 255 -24.10 -4.00 -7.37
CA ARG A 255 -25.12 -4.62 -8.23
C ARG A 255 -25.92 -3.57 -9.00
N ALA A 256 -26.39 -2.53 -8.30
CA ALA A 256 -27.14 -1.43 -8.93
C ALA A 256 -26.28 -0.69 -9.97
N PHE A 257 -24.99 -0.47 -9.65
CA PHE A 257 -24.03 0.11 -10.59
C PHE A 257 -23.90 -0.77 -11.85
N LEU A 258 -23.69 -2.08 -11.71
CA LEU A 258 -23.56 -2.98 -12.87
C LEU A 258 -24.76 -2.91 -13.78
N HIS A 259 -25.98 -3.01 -13.24
CA HIS A 259 -27.21 -2.90 -14.03
C HIS A 259 -27.33 -1.55 -14.76
N ALA A 260 -26.91 -0.46 -14.14
CA ALA A 260 -26.94 0.85 -14.77
C ALA A 260 -25.82 1.02 -15.80
N ALA A 261 -24.61 0.56 -15.46
CA ALA A 261 -23.42 0.69 -16.31
C ALA A 261 -23.53 -0.11 -17.62
N GLU A 262 -24.11 -1.32 -17.58
CA GLU A 262 -24.37 -2.12 -18.78
C GLU A 262 -25.28 -1.42 -19.79
N ARG A 263 -26.25 -0.63 -19.30
CA ARG A 263 -27.11 0.18 -20.15
C ARG A 263 -26.43 1.46 -20.64
N SER A 264 -25.61 2.08 -19.80
CA SER A 264 -24.95 3.36 -20.11
C SER A 264 -23.72 3.17 -21.00
N PHE A 265 -23.02 2.04 -20.88
CA PHE A 265 -21.79 1.74 -21.59
C PHE A 265 -21.86 0.40 -22.35
N PRO A 266 -22.78 0.22 -23.31
CA PRO A 266 -23.05 -1.06 -23.95
C PRO A 266 -21.88 -1.59 -24.80
N SER A 267 -20.88 -0.77 -25.10
CA SER A 267 -19.65 -1.17 -25.83
C SER A 267 -18.60 -1.82 -24.92
N TYR A 268 -18.75 -1.75 -23.61
CA TYR A 268 -17.80 -2.31 -22.64
C TYR A 268 -18.31 -3.61 -22.01
N ASP A 269 -17.38 -4.51 -21.72
CA ASP A 269 -17.63 -5.65 -20.83
C ASP A 269 -17.27 -5.26 -19.40
N PHE A 270 -18.04 -5.72 -18.41
CA PHE A 270 -17.72 -5.56 -16.99
C PHE A 270 -17.15 -6.86 -16.45
N VAL A 271 -15.99 -6.81 -15.83
CA VAL A 271 -15.23 -7.98 -15.37
C VAL A 271 -14.99 -7.87 -13.86
N ILE A 272 -15.57 -8.79 -13.11
CA ILE A 272 -15.40 -8.84 -11.65
C ILE A 272 -14.17 -9.68 -11.34
N ILE A 273 -13.25 -9.11 -10.57
CA ILE A 273 -11.99 -9.74 -10.17
C ILE A 273 -11.90 -9.84 -8.64
N GLY A 274 -11.05 -10.75 -8.15
CA GLY A 274 -10.83 -10.98 -6.73
C GLY A 274 -10.64 -12.47 -6.42
N THR A 275 -10.63 -12.79 -5.14
CA THR A 275 -10.44 -14.16 -4.64
C THR A 275 -11.72 -14.80 -4.14
N ASP A 276 -12.69 -14.01 -3.66
CA ASP A 276 -13.85 -14.49 -2.92
C ASP A 276 -15.17 -14.25 -3.66
N GLY A 277 -15.81 -15.34 -4.05
CA GLY A 277 -17.15 -15.37 -4.64
C GLY A 277 -18.31 -15.42 -3.65
N ARG A 278 -18.07 -15.42 -2.31
CA ARG A 278 -19.14 -15.60 -1.31
C ARG A 278 -20.18 -14.48 -1.32
N VAL A 279 -19.77 -13.26 -1.62
CA VAL A 279 -20.71 -12.15 -1.73
C VAL A 279 -21.13 -12.00 -3.18
N ASP A 280 -22.36 -12.39 -3.48
CA ASP A 280 -22.93 -12.26 -4.81
C ASP A 280 -23.45 -10.83 -5.04
N PHE A 281 -22.83 -10.13 -5.96
CA PHE A 281 -23.29 -8.85 -6.50
C PHE A 281 -23.36 -8.85 -8.04
N ALA A 282 -23.11 -10.00 -8.66
CA ALA A 282 -23.10 -10.19 -10.11
C ALA A 282 -24.39 -10.82 -10.66
N SER A 283 -25.14 -11.52 -9.82
CA SER A 283 -26.39 -12.19 -10.28
C SER A 283 -27.36 -11.25 -10.94
N GLY A 284 -27.87 -11.67 -12.10
CA GLY A 284 -28.81 -10.89 -12.91
C GLY A 284 -28.16 -9.82 -13.78
N THR A 285 -26.81 -9.72 -13.80
CA THR A 285 -26.05 -8.83 -14.67
C THR A 285 -25.36 -9.63 -15.79
N GLY A 286 -24.91 -8.95 -16.85
CA GLY A 286 -24.06 -9.52 -17.89
C GLY A 286 -22.58 -9.53 -17.54
N ALA A 287 -22.21 -9.10 -16.34
CA ALA A 287 -20.82 -9.01 -15.91
C ALA A 287 -20.14 -10.38 -15.83
N ARG A 288 -18.90 -10.44 -16.30
CA ARG A 288 -18.10 -11.66 -16.25
C ARG A 288 -17.41 -11.80 -14.90
N ASP A 289 -17.79 -12.82 -14.14
CA ASP A 289 -17.17 -13.10 -12.85
C ASP A 289 -15.94 -13.99 -12.98
N LEU A 290 -14.76 -13.42 -12.73
CA LEU A 290 -13.45 -14.08 -12.73
C LEU A 290 -12.88 -14.26 -11.31
N ARG A 291 -13.65 -14.02 -10.25
CA ARG A 291 -13.19 -14.22 -8.88
C ARG A 291 -12.78 -15.67 -8.64
N GLY A 292 -11.61 -15.88 -8.04
CA GLY A 292 -11.04 -17.20 -7.79
C GLY A 292 -10.64 -18.00 -9.03
N LYS A 293 -10.70 -17.42 -10.23
CA LYS A 293 -10.44 -18.11 -11.51
C LYS A 293 -9.13 -17.71 -12.16
N THR A 294 -8.34 -16.84 -11.51
CA THR A 294 -7.10 -16.30 -12.06
C THR A 294 -5.94 -16.57 -11.11
N SER A 295 -4.79 -16.92 -11.65
CA SER A 295 -3.53 -16.75 -10.94
C SER A 295 -3.22 -15.26 -10.73
N PHE A 296 -2.31 -14.94 -9.81
CA PHE A 296 -1.93 -13.56 -9.58
C PHE A 296 -1.29 -12.91 -10.82
N GLN A 297 -0.51 -13.67 -11.58
CA GLN A 297 0.09 -13.21 -12.84
C GLN A 297 -0.98 -12.88 -13.89
N GLU A 298 -2.00 -13.71 -14.03
CA GLU A 298 -3.12 -13.46 -14.94
C GLU A 298 -3.94 -12.24 -14.48
N LEU A 299 -4.16 -12.10 -13.16
CA LEU A 299 -4.78 -10.90 -12.58
C LEU A 299 -4.02 -9.63 -12.97
N MET A 300 -2.67 -9.63 -12.87
CA MET A 300 -1.84 -8.50 -13.31
C MET A 300 -2.11 -8.15 -14.79
N GLY A 301 -2.20 -9.16 -15.66
CA GLY A 301 -2.51 -8.95 -17.08
C GLY A 301 -3.92 -8.39 -17.32
N ILE A 302 -4.92 -8.91 -16.60
CA ILE A 302 -6.32 -8.45 -16.68
C ILE A 302 -6.41 -6.99 -16.23
N VAL A 303 -5.87 -6.64 -15.06
CA VAL A 303 -5.98 -5.28 -14.54
C VAL A 303 -5.19 -4.26 -15.36
N ARG A 304 -4.07 -4.68 -15.95
CA ARG A 304 -3.31 -3.82 -16.87
C ARG A 304 -4.08 -3.53 -18.16
N GLY A 305 -4.74 -4.55 -18.71
CA GLY A 305 -5.44 -4.44 -19.99
C GLY A 305 -6.84 -3.84 -19.94
N ALA A 306 -7.34 -3.50 -18.74
CA ALA A 306 -8.64 -2.86 -18.57
C ALA A 306 -8.55 -1.36 -18.90
N ASP A 307 -9.58 -0.81 -19.53
CA ASP A 307 -9.66 0.63 -19.85
C ASP A 307 -9.88 1.44 -18.56
N LEU A 308 -10.65 0.91 -17.62
CA LEU A 308 -10.88 1.50 -16.29
C LEU A 308 -10.91 0.39 -15.24
N HIS A 309 -10.47 0.71 -14.03
CA HIS A 309 -10.74 -0.10 -12.85
C HIS A 309 -11.66 0.66 -11.89
N ILE A 310 -12.61 -0.03 -11.27
CA ILE A 310 -13.51 0.52 -10.25
C ILE A 310 -13.40 -0.33 -9.00
N GLY A 311 -13.07 0.29 -7.88
CA GLY A 311 -12.99 -0.43 -6.61
C GLY A 311 -12.68 0.48 -5.44
N CYS A 312 -12.76 -0.08 -4.23
CA CYS A 312 -12.27 0.61 -3.05
C CYS A 312 -10.75 0.65 -3.03
N GLU A 313 -10.20 1.58 -2.24
CA GLU A 313 -8.76 1.66 -2.02
C GLU A 313 -8.21 0.28 -1.57
N GLY A 314 -7.08 -0.15 -2.15
CA GLY A 314 -6.45 -1.44 -1.90
C GLY A 314 -5.43 -1.83 -2.98
N LEU A 315 -5.23 -3.14 -3.19
CA LEU A 315 -4.22 -3.68 -4.08
C LEU A 315 -4.29 -3.16 -5.53
N ILE A 316 -5.47 -3.15 -6.14
CA ILE A 316 -5.60 -3.02 -7.59
C ILE A 316 -5.17 -1.64 -8.11
N PRO A 317 -5.55 -0.50 -7.49
CA PRO A 317 -5.03 0.81 -7.90
C PRO A 317 -3.49 0.89 -7.88
N HIS A 318 -2.84 0.29 -6.88
CA HIS A 318 -1.38 0.24 -6.80
C HIS A 318 -0.77 -0.63 -7.91
N LEU A 319 -1.34 -1.81 -8.15
CA LEU A 319 -0.92 -2.65 -9.28
C LEU A 319 -1.02 -1.89 -10.61
N ARG A 320 -2.16 -1.25 -10.88
CA ARG A 320 -2.38 -0.53 -12.15
C ARG A 320 -1.39 0.61 -12.32
N HIS A 321 -1.09 1.37 -11.26
CA HIS A 321 -0.09 2.43 -11.29
C HIS A 321 1.27 1.89 -11.76
N TYR A 322 1.80 0.86 -11.10
CA TYR A 322 3.12 0.30 -11.42
C TYR A 322 3.12 -0.60 -12.67
N LEU A 323 1.98 -1.09 -13.13
CA LEU A 323 1.82 -1.79 -14.41
C LEU A 323 1.61 -0.84 -15.60
N ARG A 324 1.43 0.47 -15.35
CA ARG A 324 1.03 1.45 -16.36
C ARG A 324 -0.28 1.02 -17.05
N GLY A 325 -1.26 0.60 -16.27
CA GLY A 325 -2.53 0.02 -16.71
C GLY A 325 -3.66 1.03 -16.95
N GLY A 326 -3.39 2.33 -16.98
CA GLY A 326 -4.41 3.36 -17.10
C GLY A 326 -5.13 3.70 -15.79
N PRO A 327 -6.18 4.54 -15.81
CA PRO A 327 -6.80 5.09 -14.61
C PRO A 327 -7.60 4.07 -13.81
N SER A 328 -7.75 4.35 -12.51
CA SER A 328 -8.70 3.69 -11.64
C SER A 328 -9.67 4.72 -11.05
N LEU A 329 -10.94 4.37 -10.94
CA LEU A 329 -11.91 5.09 -10.13
C LEU A 329 -11.91 4.45 -8.74
N VAL A 330 -11.32 5.14 -7.77
CA VAL A 330 -11.08 4.64 -6.43
C VAL A 330 -12.07 5.24 -5.44
N LEU A 331 -12.79 4.37 -4.74
CA LEU A 331 -13.75 4.75 -3.71
C LEU A 331 -13.03 4.77 -2.36
N PHE A 332 -12.87 5.95 -1.78
CA PHE A 332 -12.20 6.16 -0.52
C PHE A 332 -13.18 6.21 0.65
N GLY A 333 -12.96 5.32 1.59
CA GLY A 333 -13.69 5.24 2.84
C GLY A 333 -12.83 5.67 4.03
N PRO A 334 -12.34 4.70 4.84
CA PRO A 334 -11.43 4.98 5.95
C PRO A 334 -10.08 5.53 5.50
N SER A 335 -9.62 5.18 4.29
CA SER A 335 -8.36 5.66 3.69
C SER A 335 -8.54 7.03 3.05
N CYS A 336 -7.44 7.72 2.73
CA CYS A 336 -7.43 9.07 2.18
C CYS A 336 -6.78 9.12 0.79
N ALA A 337 -7.48 9.76 -0.16
CA ALA A 337 -6.97 9.93 -1.52
C ALA A 337 -5.67 10.73 -1.59
N ARG A 338 -5.46 11.69 -0.68
CA ARG A 338 -4.22 12.48 -0.64
C ARG A 338 -3.00 11.63 -0.31
N MET A 339 -3.19 10.53 0.44
CA MET A 339 -2.13 9.61 0.84
C MET A 339 -1.96 8.45 -0.13
N LEU A 340 -3.07 7.87 -0.64
CA LEU A 340 -3.05 6.61 -1.37
C LEU A 340 -3.56 6.72 -2.82
N GLY A 341 -4.01 7.91 -3.25
CA GLY A 341 -4.42 8.18 -4.63
C GLY A 341 -3.23 8.47 -5.54
N TYR A 342 -3.37 8.18 -6.82
CA TYR A 342 -2.40 8.50 -7.86
C TYR A 342 -2.96 9.58 -8.79
N PRO A 343 -2.10 10.40 -9.42
CA PRO A 343 -2.55 11.53 -10.26
C PRO A 343 -3.42 11.13 -11.45
N GLU A 344 -3.20 9.93 -11.99
CA GLU A 344 -3.97 9.37 -13.09
C GLU A 344 -5.33 8.82 -12.67
N ASN A 345 -5.57 8.67 -11.35
CA ASN A 345 -6.79 8.07 -10.83
C ASN A 345 -7.86 9.12 -10.52
N LEU A 346 -9.11 8.73 -10.69
CA LEU A 346 -10.27 9.42 -10.17
C LEU A 346 -10.52 8.96 -8.72
N ALA A 347 -10.88 9.88 -7.84
CA ALA A 347 -11.08 9.60 -6.42
C ALA A 347 -12.45 10.10 -5.96
N LEU A 348 -13.27 9.18 -5.43
CA LEU A 348 -14.53 9.53 -4.79
C LEU A 348 -14.44 9.28 -3.29
N SER A 349 -14.91 10.24 -2.50
CA SER A 349 -15.06 10.14 -1.04
C SER A 349 -16.27 10.94 -0.58
N GLY A 350 -16.92 10.51 0.50
CA GLY A 350 -18.01 11.26 1.11
C GLY A 350 -17.53 12.49 1.87
N ALA A 351 -18.40 13.47 2.00
CA ALA A 351 -18.11 14.76 2.62
C ALA A 351 -17.97 14.69 4.15
N GLU A 352 -18.65 13.74 4.81
CA GLU A 352 -18.61 13.60 6.27
C GLU A 352 -17.24 13.20 6.83
N CYS A 353 -16.47 12.42 6.06
CA CYS A 353 -15.16 11.91 6.47
C CYS A 353 -14.10 12.06 5.36
N PRO A 354 -13.81 13.28 4.89
CA PRO A 354 -13.00 13.51 3.67
C PRO A 354 -11.51 13.13 3.83
N ASN A 355 -11.03 13.03 5.07
CA ASN A 355 -9.63 12.73 5.36
C ASN A 355 -9.39 11.28 5.77
N GLY A 356 -10.46 10.46 5.83
CA GLY A 356 -10.36 9.09 6.32
C GLY A 356 -10.04 9.00 7.82
N CYS A 357 -9.84 7.77 8.29
CA CYS A 357 -9.49 7.47 9.69
C CYS A 357 -8.45 6.36 9.80
N GLU A 358 -7.78 6.04 8.70
CA GLU A 358 -6.73 5.03 8.63
C GLU A 358 -5.59 5.36 9.60
N GLY A 359 -5.13 4.34 10.34
CA GLY A 359 -4.02 4.47 11.27
C GLY A 359 -4.35 5.12 12.60
N ILE A 360 -5.53 5.76 12.77
CA ILE A 360 -5.91 6.41 14.03
C ILE A 360 -6.13 5.39 15.15
N MET A 361 -6.58 4.17 14.79
CA MET A 361 -6.74 3.07 15.75
C MET A 361 -6.45 1.72 15.09
N PRO A 362 -6.03 0.69 15.86
CA PRO A 362 -5.65 -0.62 15.29
C PRO A 362 -6.74 -1.33 14.49
N ALA A 363 -8.02 -1.10 14.83
CA ALA A 363 -9.17 -1.76 14.21
C ALA A 363 -9.94 -0.83 13.25
N TRP A 364 -9.28 0.15 12.64
CA TRP A 364 -9.91 1.14 11.77
C TRP A 364 -10.61 0.55 10.53
N GLN A 365 -10.21 -0.66 10.12
CA GLN A 365 -10.87 -1.37 9.02
C GLN A 365 -12.16 -2.08 9.43
N GLU A 366 -12.36 -2.32 10.74
CA GLU A 366 -13.47 -3.09 11.29
C GLU A 366 -14.45 -2.23 12.06
N ARG A 367 -14.01 -1.08 12.56
CA ARG A 367 -14.79 -0.23 13.46
C ARG A 367 -14.67 1.24 13.09
N CYS A 368 -15.81 1.90 12.95
CA CYS A 368 -15.86 3.34 12.76
C CYS A 368 -15.54 4.07 14.06
N LEU A 369 -14.66 5.07 14.01
CA LEU A 369 -14.34 5.94 15.16
C LEU A 369 -15.54 6.70 15.68
N LYS A 370 -16.48 7.06 14.79
CA LYS A 370 -17.72 7.77 15.12
C LYS A 370 -18.84 6.83 15.57
N GLY A 371 -18.60 5.49 15.59
CA GLY A 371 -19.58 4.51 16.04
C GLY A 371 -20.61 4.09 15.00
N HIS A 372 -20.43 4.44 13.73
CA HIS A 372 -21.31 3.96 12.66
C HIS A 372 -21.02 2.48 12.34
N GLU A 373 -22.04 1.75 11.93
CA GLU A 373 -21.91 0.34 11.49
C GLU A 373 -21.14 0.22 10.16
N ARG A 374 -21.28 1.21 9.29
CA ARG A 374 -20.60 1.30 8.00
C ARG A 374 -19.84 2.61 7.86
N CYS A 375 -18.89 2.65 6.94
CA CYS A 375 -18.17 3.88 6.63
C CYS A 375 -19.08 4.89 5.93
N ARG A 376 -19.34 6.02 6.58
CA ARG A 376 -20.23 7.07 6.04
C ARG A 376 -19.68 7.64 4.72
N SER A 377 -18.38 7.80 4.59
CA SER A 377 -17.79 8.24 3.33
C SER A 377 -18.20 7.34 2.17
N LEU A 378 -18.17 6.01 2.33
CA LEU A 378 -18.62 5.09 1.28
C LEU A 378 -20.14 5.01 1.13
N GLU A 379 -20.90 5.23 2.23
CA GLU A 379 -22.36 5.28 2.14
C GLU A 379 -22.88 6.50 1.39
N GLU A 380 -22.18 7.62 1.47
CA GLU A 380 -22.53 8.86 0.74
C GLU A 380 -22.28 8.75 -0.75
N ILE A 381 -21.29 7.96 -1.21
CA ILE A 381 -21.05 7.75 -2.63
C ILE A 381 -22.23 7.00 -3.25
N GLN A 382 -22.94 7.65 -4.20
CA GLN A 382 -24.08 7.07 -4.90
C GLN A 382 -23.65 6.41 -6.21
N VAL A 383 -24.53 5.56 -6.76
CA VAL A 383 -24.29 4.90 -8.07
C VAL A 383 -24.12 5.92 -9.18
N GLU A 384 -24.91 6.99 -9.14
CA GLU A 384 -24.87 8.09 -10.09
C GLU A 384 -23.53 8.83 -10.09
N ASP A 385 -22.89 8.98 -8.94
CA ASP A 385 -21.56 9.57 -8.83
C ASP A 385 -20.53 8.71 -9.55
N VAL A 386 -20.57 7.39 -9.33
CA VAL A 386 -19.66 6.46 -9.99
C VAL A 386 -19.90 6.43 -11.50
N LEU A 387 -21.15 6.43 -11.95
CA LEU A 387 -21.49 6.46 -13.39
C LEU A 387 -21.01 7.75 -14.06
N ARG A 388 -21.13 8.89 -13.38
CA ARG A 388 -20.66 10.19 -13.91
C ARG A 388 -19.16 10.18 -14.13
N GLU A 389 -18.38 9.75 -13.13
CA GLU A 389 -16.93 9.65 -13.26
C GLU A 389 -16.49 8.61 -14.32
N CYS A 390 -17.24 7.49 -14.45
CA CYS A 390 -17.00 6.53 -15.54
C CYS A 390 -17.19 7.17 -16.91
N ALA A 391 -18.20 8.01 -17.09
CA ALA A 391 -18.47 8.67 -18.35
C ALA A 391 -17.32 9.59 -18.79
N GLU A 392 -16.64 10.24 -17.88
CA GLU A 392 -15.47 11.08 -18.18
C GLU A 392 -14.32 10.29 -18.81
N VAL A 393 -14.18 9.00 -18.43
CA VAL A 393 -13.10 8.15 -18.93
C VAL A 393 -13.54 7.32 -20.14
N LEU A 394 -14.78 6.81 -20.15
CA LEU A 394 -15.24 5.82 -21.14
C LEU A 394 -15.91 6.46 -22.37
N ALA A 395 -16.26 7.75 -22.32
CA ALA A 395 -16.85 8.47 -23.44
C ALA A 395 -15.82 9.13 -24.37
N GLY A 396 -14.53 9.11 -24.01
CA GLY A 396 -13.42 9.59 -24.84
C GLY A 396 -12.90 8.47 -25.70
#